data_cd5e80f47a970c8296dbb654bbb39520
#
_entry.id   cd5e80f47a970c8296dbb654bbb39520
#
_cell.length_a   1.000
_cell.length_b   1.000
_cell.length_c   1.000
_cell.angle_alpha   90.00
_cell.angle_beta   90.00
_cell.angle_gamma   90.00
#
_symmetry.space_group_name_H-M   'P 1'
#
loop_
_entity.id
_entity.type
_entity.pdbx_description
1 polymer ?
#
loop_
_entity_poly.entity_id
_entity_poly.type
_entity_poly.pdbx_seq_one_letter_code
_entity_poly.pdbx_strand_id
1 'polypeptide(L)'
;MVFTEDQIKGIVKKTIEKLKSDIAIDAVYLFGSYSDGRATTYSDIDLAFISDDFAKMGDYQRSKCLMKVLDRIDLPEPKDIEPVGLTWKEYKNPDKFSLASQVKKTGKVIYKN
;
A
#
# COMPACT_ATOMS: atom_id res chain seq x y z
N MET A 1 -11.94 -1.70 -16.02
CA MET A 1 -12.11 -2.81 -15.05
C MET A 1 -11.83 -2.32 -13.65
N VAL A 2 -12.67 -2.70 -12.70
CA VAL A 2 -12.40 -2.46 -11.28
C VAL A 2 -11.71 -3.72 -10.75
N PHE A 3 -10.55 -3.56 -10.12
CA PHE A 3 -9.83 -4.70 -9.56
C PHE A 3 -10.57 -5.29 -8.37
N THR A 4 -10.64 -6.61 -8.31
CA THR A 4 -11.22 -7.31 -7.15
C THR A 4 -10.23 -7.30 -5.99
N GLU A 5 -10.73 -7.56 -4.78
CA GLU A 5 -9.87 -7.69 -3.61
C GLU A 5 -8.83 -8.81 -3.81
N ASP A 6 -9.23 -9.92 -4.41
CA ASP A 6 -8.31 -11.03 -4.67
C ASP A 6 -7.20 -10.65 -5.66
N GLN A 7 -7.53 -9.86 -6.67
CA GLN A 7 -6.52 -9.34 -7.61
C GLN A 7 -5.53 -8.44 -6.88
N ILE A 8 -6.02 -7.57 -6.00
CA ILE A 8 -5.18 -6.67 -5.22
C ILE A 8 -4.29 -7.47 -4.26
N LYS A 9 -4.83 -8.48 -3.60
CA LYS A 9 -4.05 -9.37 -2.73
C LYS A 9 -2.92 -10.06 -3.50
N GLY A 10 -3.18 -10.48 -4.73
CA GLY A 10 -2.18 -11.08 -5.59
C GLY A 10 -1.05 -10.11 -5.94
N ILE A 11 -1.39 -8.87 -6.24
CA ILE A 11 -0.41 -7.82 -6.51
C ILE A 11 0.46 -7.57 -5.29
N VAL A 12 -0.16 -7.44 -4.12
CA VAL A 12 0.53 -7.20 -2.85
C VAL A 12 1.49 -8.35 -2.53
N LYS A 13 1.06 -9.58 -2.72
CA LYS A 13 1.90 -10.76 -2.46
C LYS A 13 3.14 -10.76 -3.33
N LYS A 14 2.98 -10.49 -4.63
CA LYS A 14 4.12 -10.39 -5.56
C LYS A 14 5.07 -9.25 -5.17
N THR A 15 4.51 -8.13 -4.75
CA THR A 15 5.30 -6.97 -4.32
C THR A 15 6.15 -7.32 -3.11
N ILE A 16 5.55 -7.97 -2.11
CA ILE A 16 6.23 -8.37 -0.89
C ILE A 16 7.37 -9.36 -1.19
N GLU A 17 7.12 -10.32 -2.06
CA GLU A 17 8.14 -11.28 -2.46
C GLU A 17 9.36 -10.61 -3.09
N LYS A 18 9.13 -9.56 -3.89
CA LYS A 18 10.22 -8.81 -4.53
C LYS A 18 10.94 -7.87 -3.57
N LEU A 19 10.27 -7.40 -2.52
CA LEU A 19 10.87 -6.55 -1.49
C LEU A 19 11.62 -7.32 -0.41
N LYS A 20 11.39 -8.61 -0.33
CA LYS A 20 11.77 -9.48 0.79
C LYS A 20 13.21 -9.35 1.25
N SER A 21 14.15 -9.14 0.32
CA SER A 21 15.57 -9.01 0.66
C SER A 21 15.95 -7.62 1.17
N ASP A 22 15.11 -6.61 0.93
CA ASP A 22 15.42 -5.22 1.25
C ASP A 22 14.56 -4.67 2.38
N ILE A 23 13.28 -5.01 2.38
CA ILE A 23 12.30 -4.46 3.34
C ILE A 23 11.38 -5.58 3.81
N ALA A 24 11.27 -5.73 5.13
CA ALA A 24 10.35 -6.69 5.74
C ALA A 24 8.99 -6.04 5.95
N ILE A 25 8.01 -6.40 5.13
CA ILE A 25 6.66 -5.84 5.23
C ILE A 25 5.85 -6.64 6.25
N ASP A 26 5.30 -5.95 7.25
CA ASP A 26 4.50 -6.55 8.32
C ASP A 26 3.01 -6.61 7.99
N ALA A 27 2.51 -5.61 7.27
CA ALA A 27 1.11 -5.55 6.89
C ALA A 27 0.93 -4.62 5.70
N VAL A 28 -0.18 -4.79 4.99
CA VAL A 28 -0.59 -3.87 3.93
C VAL A 28 -2.08 -3.58 4.09
N TYR A 29 -2.42 -2.32 4.05
CA TYR A 29 -3.81 -1.85 4.13
C TYR A 29 -4.24 -1.23 2.82
N LEU A 30 -5.43 -1.60 2.36
CA LEU A 30 -6.10 -0.95 1.25
C LEU A 30 -6.93 0.19 1.81
N PHE A 31 -6.78 1.40 1.27
CA PHE A 31 -7.54 2.54 1.75
C PHE A 31 -8.06 3.35 0.57
N GLY A 32 -8.74 4.46 0.83
CA GLY A 32 -9.35 5.27 -0.22
C GLY A 32 -10.58 4.62 -0.82
N SER A 33 -10.87 4.93 -2.10
CA SER A 33 -12.11 4.51 -2.74
C SER A 33 -12.29 3.01 -2.84
N TYR A 34 -11.20 2.24 -2.96
CA TYR A 34 -11.27 0.78 -3.02
C TYR A 34 -11.67 0.15 -1.68
N SER A 35 -11.38 0.82 -0.57
CA SER A 35 -11.72 0.26 0.75
C SER A 35 -13.16 0.53 1.15
N ASP A 36 -13.77 1.60 0.63
CA ASP A 36 -15.14 2.00 1.03
C ASP A 36 -16.19 1.75 -0.04
N GLY A 37 -15.87 1.00 -1.08
CA GLY A 37 -16.83 0.60 -2.10
C GLY A 37 -17.12 1.65 -3.17
N ARG A 38 -16.39 2.77 -3.20
CA ARG A 38 -16.60 3.83 -4.18
C ARG A 38 -15.73 3.71 -5.44
N ALA A 39 -14.94 2.64 -5.54
CA ALA A 39 -14.00 2.48 -6.65
C ALA A 39 -14.71 2.39 -7.99
N THR A 40 -14.14 3.08 -8.98
CA THR A 40 -14.56 3.02 -10.37
C THR A 40 -13.40 2.58 -11.24
N THR A 41 -13.63 2.43 -12.55
CA THR A 41 -12.58 2.11 -13.51
C THR A 41 -11.42 3.11 -13.47
N TYR A 42 -11.69 4.35 -13.06
CA TYR A 42 -10.70 5.42 -13.02
C TYR A 42 -10.03 5.61 -11.66
N SER A 43 -10.46 4.85 -10.65
CA SER A 43 -9.91 5.00 -9.30
C SER A 43 -8.50 4.43 -9.20
N ASP A 44 -7.62 5.15 -8.47
CA ASP A 44 -6.32 4.64 -8.11
C ASP A 44 -6.45 3.60 -7.00
N ILE A 45 -5.49 2.69 -6.93
CA ILE A 45 -5.43 1.73 -5.84
C ILE A 45 -4.46 2.28 -4.80
N ASP A 46 -4.98 2.66 -3.65
CA ASP A 46 -4.19 3.23 -2.55
C ASP A 46 -3.80 2.12 -1.57
N LEU A 47 -2.51 1.88 -1.43
CA LEU A 47 -1.96 0.84 -0.57
C LEU A 47 -0.98 1.43 0.43
N ALA A 48 -1.15 1.08 1.71
CA ALA A 48 -0.22 1.45 2.77
C ALA A 48 0.56 0.21 3.21
N PHE A 49 1.86 0.24 3.01
CA PHE A 49 2.77 -0.82 3.41
C PHE A 49 3.37 -0.47 4.76
N ILE A 50 3.23 -1.38 5.72
CA ILE A 50 3.69 -1.15 7.09
C ILE A 50 5.00 -1.90 7.32
N SER A 51 6.04 -1.16 7.67
CA SER A 51 7.34 -1.74 8.01
C SER A 51 8.15 -0.77 8.85
N ASP A 52 8.75 -1.25 9.93
CA ASP A 52 9.65 -0.42 10.72
C ASP A 52 10.97 -0.15 9.99
N ASP A 53 11.26 -0.87 8.91
CA ASP A 53 12.39 -0.58 8.04
C ASP A 53 12.27 0.79 7.39
N PHE A 54 11.07 1.35 7.31
CA PHE A 54 10.85 2.69 6.78
C PHE A 54 11.27 3.82 7.73
N ALA A 55 11.61 3.51 8.99
CA ALA A 55 11.89 4.53 10.01
C ALA A 55 13.00 5.51 9.62
N LYS A 56 13.99 5.05 8.86
CA LYS A 56 15.14 5.87 8.44
C LYS A 56 14.94 6.52 7.07
N MET A 57 13.76 6.36 6.48
CA MET A 57 13.47 6.84 5.13
C MET A 57 12.42 7.95 5.18
N GLY A 58 12.60 8.98 4.36
CA GLY A 58 11.58 10.00 4.16
C GLY A 58 10.45 9.46 3.28
N ASP A 59 9.34 10.20 3.22
CA ASP A 59 8.14 9.79 2.47
C ASP A 59 8.44 9.53 1.00
N TYR A 60 9.18 10.43 0.37
CA TYR A 60 9.55 10.28 -1.05
C TYR A 60 10.36 9.00 -1.28
N GLN A 61 11.32 8.74 -0.40
CA GLN A 61 12.21 7.59 -0.51
C GLN A 61 11.44 6.28 -0.36
N ARG A 62 10.48 6.24 0.56
CA ARG A 62 9.61 5.08 0.78
C ARG A 62 8.76 4.78 -0.46
N SER A 63 8.11 5.82 -0.99
CA SER A 63 7.27 5.69 -2.19
C SER A 63 8.09 5.26 -3.40
N LYS A 64 9.26 5.84 -3.59
CA LYS A 64 10.14 5.50 -4.71
C LYS A 64 10.57 4.03 -4.65
N CYS A 65 10.92 3.55 -3.47
CA CYS A 65 11.31 2.16 -3.25
C CYS A 65 10.18 1.21 -3.62
N LEU A 66 8.97 1.53 -3.19
CA LEU A 66 7.78 0.71 -3.47
C LEU A 66 7.38 0.77 -4.95
N MET A 67 7.43 1.95 -5.56
CA MET A 67 7.09 2.13 -6.96
C MET A 67 8.01 1.34 -7.89
N LYS A 68 9.29 1.28 -7.57
CA LYS A 68 10.26 0.51 -8.37
C LYS A 68 9.84 -0.95 -8.50
N VAL A 69 9.33 -1.52 -7.42
CA VAL A 69 8.91 -2.92 -7.40
C VAL A 69 7.56 -3.08 -8.11
N LEU A 70 6.63 -2.17 -7.83
CA LEU A 70 5.29 -2.22 -8.44
C LEU A 70 5.33 -2.08 -9.96
N ASP A 71 6.23 -1.28 -10.47
CA ASP A 71 6.39 -1.09 -11.92
C ASP A 71 6.82 -2.35 -12.66
N ARG A 72 7.32 -3.34 -11.94
CA ARG A 72 7.76 -4.62 -12.51
C ARG A 72 6.73 -5.73 -12.41
N ILE A 73 5.55 -5.42 -11.88
CA ILE A 73 4.49 -6.40 -11.71
C ILE A 73 3.52 -6.30 -12.88
N ASP A 74 3.26 -7.44 -13.53
CA ASP A 74 2.27 -7.51 -14.60
C ASP A 74 0.87 -7.37 -14.03
N LEU A 75 0.12 -6.44 -14.61
CA LEU A 75 -1.28 -6.21 -14.25
C LEU A 75 -2.17 -6.63 -15.42
N PRO A 76 -3.40 -7.09 -15.15
CA PRO A 76 -4.35 -7.45 -16.20
C PRO A 76 -4.64 -6.27 -17.14
N GLU A 77 -4.59 -5.06 -16.61
CA GLU A 77 -4.68 -3.81 -17.38
C GLU A 77 -3.88 -2.74 -16.65
N PRO A 78 -3.44 -1.68 -17.36
CA PRO A 78 -2.74 -0.58 -16.69
C PRO A 78 -3.62 0.03 -15.61
N LYS A 79 -3.06 0.22 -14.42
CA LYS A 79 -3.76 0.78 -13.28
C LYS A 79 -2.77 1.56 -12.43
N ASP A 80 -3.18 2.72 -11.98
CA ASP A 80 -2.35 3.51 -11.08
C ASP A 80 -2.44 2.95 -9.66
N ILE A 81 -1.30 2.58 -9.13
CA ILE A 81 -1.18 2.12 -7.74
C ILE A 81 -0.38 3.19 -7.02
N GLU A 82 -0.93 3.71 -5.93
CA GLU A 82 -0.27 4.71 -5.11
C GLU A 82 0.16 4.08 -3.79
N PRO A 83 1.46 3.73 -3.68
CA PRO A 83 1.97 3.13 -2.46
C PRO A 83 2.41 4.19 -1.45
N VAL A 84 2.11 3.93 -0.19
CA VAL A 84 2.56 4.73 0.95
C VAL A 84 3.28 3.79 1.89
N GLY A 85 4.42 4.21 2.42
CA GLY A 85 5.16 3.45 3.43
C GLY A 85 4.98 4.09 4.81
N LEU A 86 4.62 3.29 5.80
CA LEU A 86 4.44 3.74 7.18
C LEU A 86 5.13 2.79 8.13
N THR A 87 5.65 3.34 9.24
CA THR A 87 6.06 2.50 10.37
C THR A 87 4.83 2.16 11.21
N TRP A 88 4.93 1.15 12.08
CA TRP A 88 3.85 0.85 13.02
C TRP A 88 3.52 2.03 13.90
N LYS A 89 4.54 2.77 14.34
CA LYS A 89 4.35 3.95 15.19
C LYS A 89 3.50 5.00 14.48
N GLU A 90 3.82 5.27 13.21
CA GLU A 90 3.07 6.25 12.41
C GLU A 90 1.63 5.79 12.17
N TYR A 91 1.42 4.51 11.93
CA TYR A 91 0.09 3.96 11.76
C TYR A 91 -0.74 4.03 13.06
N LYS A 92 -0.14 3.65 14.18
CA LYS A 92 -0.84 3.59 15.48
C LYS A 92 -1.12 4.98 16.06
N ASN A 93 -0.22 5.92 15.83
CA ASN A 93 -0.30 7.28 16.37
C ASN A 93 -0.14 8.30 15.25
N PRO A 94 -1.09 8.36 14.30
CA PRO A 94 -0.95 9.25 13.16
C PRO A 94 -1.21 10.69 13.55
N ASP A 95 -0.53 11.61 12.85
CA ASP A 95 -0.83 13.02 12.95
C ASP A 95 -2.24 13.27 12.40
N LYS A 96 -2.93 14.23 13.01
CA LYS A 96 -4.27 14.61 12.58
C LYS A 96 -4.23 15.11 11.13
N PHE A 97 -5.17 14.64 10.31
CA PHE A 97 -5.30 14.97 8.88
C PHE A 97 -4.18 14.43 7.98
N SER A 98 -3.32 13.54 8.49
CA SER A 98 -2.29 12.90 7.67
C SER A 98 -2.86 11.73 6.86
N LEU A 99 -2.08 11.25 5.87
CA LEU A 99 -2.43 10.02 5.15
C LEU A 99 -2.50 8.84 6.11
N ALA A 100 -1.60 8.78 7.09
CA ALA A 100 -1.62 7.72 8.11
C ALA A 100 -2.95 7.72 8.88
N SER A 101 -3.51 8.90 9.15
CA SER A 101 -4.82 9.03 9.79
C SER A 101 -5.92 8.42 8.93
N GLN A 102 -5.89 8.67 7.62
CA GLN A 102 -6.86 8.09 6.69
C GLN A 102 -6.75 6.57 6.64
N VAL A 103 -5.53 6.04 6.61
CA VAL A 103 -5.29 4.60 6.61
C VAL A 103 -5.85 3.97 7.88
N LYS A 104 -5.62 4.58 9.02
CA LYS A 104 -6.12 4.06 10.30
C LYS A 104 -7.65 4.06 10.35
N LYS A 105 -8.30 5.09 9.81
CA LYS A 105 -9.76 5.21 9.84
C LYS A 105 -10.46 4.31 8.85
N THR A 106 -9.94 4.20 7.62
CA THR A 106 -10.65 3.56 6.51
C THR A 106 -9.92 2.36 5.95
N GLY A 107 -8.70 2.09 6.40
CA GLY A 107 -7.89 1.01 5.85
C GLY A 107 -8.45 -0.37 6.15
N LYS A 108 -8.42 -1.21 5.11
CA LYS A 108 -8.81 -2.61 5.21
C LYS A 108 -7.54 -3.45 5.07
N VAL A 109 -7.31 -4.37 6.01
CA VAL A 109 -6.13 -5.21 5.94
C VAL A 109 -6.20 -6.15 4.73
N ILE A 110 -5.19 -6.10 3.88
CA ILE A 110 -5.05 -6.96 2.71
C ILE A 110 -4.02 -8.04 2.97
N TYR A 111 -3.00 -7.72 3.75
CA TYR A 111 -1.92 -8.64 4.08
C TYR A 111 -1.47 -8.37 5.51
N LYS A 112 -1.21 -9.45 6.23
CA LYS A 112 -0.62 -9.37 7.57
C LYS A 112 0.29 -10.57 7.76
N ASN A 113 1.52 -10.25 8.13
CA ASN A 113 2.54 -11.28 8.37
C ASN A 113 2.29 -11.97 9.72
#